data_bb3adbc69cd25bde24aedb1bcdf955cd
#
_entry.id   bb3adbc69cd25bde24aedb1bcdf955cd
#
_cell.length_a   1.000
_cell.length_b   1.000
_cell.length_c   1.000
_cell.angle_alpha   90.00
_cell.angle_beta   90.00
_cell.angle_gamma   90.00
#
_symmetry.space_group_name_H-M   'P 1'
#
loop_
_entity.id
_entity.type
_entity.pdbx_description
1 polymer ?
#
loop_
_entity_poly.entity_id
_entity_poly.type
_entity_poly.pdbx_seq_one_letter_code
_entity_poly.pdbx_strand_id
1 'polypeptide(L)'
;MPDTEQPTAKLVELAADAPIQFFDLKAQQASIRGALETRWTDILDHGRYIGGPEVTELEEKLCAFTGAADAVAVGSGTQALVMPMIGLGYGYGDAVFVPGFTYNASVNAVLLAGATPVFVDIDPATFNMCPEDLERRVKQVAKQRNLRAKAVMPVDLYGLPADYDRIGDVADKYGLQIISDAAQSFGG
;
A
#
# COMPACT_ATOMS: atom_id res chain seq x y z
N MET A 1 -35.25 4.82 -0.39
CA MET A 1 -33.96 5.07 0.25
C MET A 1 -33.96 4.30 1.57
N PRO A 2 -33.14 3.29 1.77
CA PRO A 2 -33.04 2.63 3.06
C PRO A 2 -32.15 3.48 3.97
N ASP A 3 -32.66 3.78 5.17
CA ASP A 3 -31.93 4.42 6.26
C ASP A 3 -30.70 3.60 6.63
N THR A 4 -29.53 4.15 6.34
CA THR A 4 -28.28 3.64 6.90
C THR A 4 -28.12 4.22 8.31
N GLU A 5 -28.68 3.53 9.31
CA GLU A 5 -28.28 3.77 10.70
C GLU A 5 -26.79 3.45 10.83
N GLN A 6 -25.99 4.50 11.00
CA GLN A 6 -24.60 4.33 11.41
C GLN A 6 -24.59 3.68 12.80
N PRO A 7 -23.79 2.62 13.01
CA PRO A 7 -23.67 2.03 14.34
C PRO A 7 -23.06 3.09 15.27
N THR A 8 -23.85 3.58 16.20
CA THR A 8 -23.37 4.42 17.30
C THR A 8 -22.34 3.61 18.09
N ALA A 9 -21.07 4.04 18.03
CA ALA A 9 -20.01 3.47 18.84
C ALA A 9 -20.44 3.57 20.32
N LYS A 10 -20.75 2.44 20.95
CA LYS A 10 -20.90 2.37 22.41
C LYS A 10 -19.55 2.71 23.01
N LEU A 11 -19.47 3.84 23.71
CA LEU A 11 -18.35 4.12 24.59
C LEU A 11 -18.23 2.97 25.58
N VAL A 12 -17.14 2.20 25.46
CA VAL A 12 -16.81 1.17 26.46
C VAL A 12 -16.39 1.93 27.72
N GLU A 13 -17.14 1.80 28.80
CA GLU A 13 -16.70 2.24 30.13
C GLU A 13 -15.43 1.43 30.47
N LEU A 14 -14.29 2.05 30.29
CA LEU A 14 -13.02 1.49 30.77
C LEU A 14 -13.03 1.56 32.29
N ALA A 15 -12.81 0.43 32.96
CA ALA A 15 -12.55 0.44 34.40
C ALA A 15 -11.37 1.40 34.67
N ALA A 16 -11.52 2.30 35.62
CA ALA A 16 -10.61 3.43 35.87
C ALA A 16 -9.14 3.04 36.06
N ASP A 17 -8.84 1.77 36.34
CA ASP A 17 -7.50 1.23 36.62
C ASP A 17 -7.02 0.21 35.57
N ALA A 18 -7.73 -0.01 34.46
CA ALA A 18 -7.29 -0.94 33.44
C ALA A 18 -6.25 -0.28 32.52
N PRO A 19 -5.08 -0.92 32.25
CA PRO A 19 -4.10 -0.36 31.36
C PRO A 19 -4.68 -0.28 29.94
N ILE A 20 -4.52 0.89 29.32
CA ILE A 20 -4.92 1.08 27.91
C ILE A 20 -3.98 0.25 27.03
N GLN A 21 -4.53 -0.71 26.31
CA GLN A 21 -3.77 -1.53 25.37
C GLN A 21 -3.48 -0.73 24.11
N PHE A 22 -2.27 -0.86 23.58
CA PHE A 22 -1.89 -0.20 22.31
C PHE A 22 -2.67 -0.76 21.11
N PHE A 23 -2.97 -2.08 21.14
CA PHE A 23 -3.85 -2.77 20.21
C PHE A 23 -4.82 -3.68 20.96
N ASP A 24 -6.09 -3.66 20.57
CA ASP A 24 -7.09 -4.62 21.05
C ASP A 24 -7.65 -5.45 19.88
N LEU A 25 -6.83 -6.35 19.36
CA LEU A 25 -7.24 -7.29 18.32
C LEU A 25 -8.36 -8.22 18.78
N LYS A 26 -8.48 -8.49 20.08
CA LYS A 26 -9.54 -9.35 20.62
C LYS A 26 -10.91 -8.71 20.46
N ALA A 27 -11.02 -7.42 20.75
CA ALA A 27 -12.25 -6.67 20.53
C ALA A 27 -12.62 -6.62 19.03
N GLN A 28 -11.66 -6.34 18.17
CA GLN A 28 -11.86 -6.35 16.72
C GLN A 28 -12.34 -7.72 16.22
N GLN A 29 -11.69 -8.80 16.63
CA GLN A 29 -12.03 -10.14 16.21
C GLN A 29 -13.40 -10.60 16.73
N ALA A 30 -13.83 -10.13 17.89
CA ALA A 30 -15.10 -10.57 18.48
C ALA A 30 -16.30 -10.33 17.55
N SER A 31 -16.30 -9.24 16.79
CA SER A 31 -17.40 -8.90 15.87
C SER A 31 -17.43 -9.77 14.61
N ILE A 32 -16.31 -10.34 14.20
CA ILE A 32 -16.18 -11.12 12.95
C ILE A 32 -15.84 -12.60 13.20
N ARG A 33 -15.73 -13.01 14.49
CA ARG A 33 -15.23 -14.32 14.87
C ARG A 33 -16.01 -15.47 14.24
N GLY A 34 -17.34 -15.44 14.31
CA GLY A 34 -18.19 -16.49 13.73
C GLY A 34 -17.97 -16.67 12.23
N ALA A 35 -17.85 -15.55 11.51
CA ALA A 35 -17.55 -15.59 10.06
C ALA A 35 -16.17 -16.17 9.78
N LEU A 36 -15.15 -15.83 10.58
CA LEU A 36 -13.81 -16.39 10.46
C LEU A 36 -13.77 -17.89 10.71
N GLU A 37 -14.46 -18.36 11.75
CA GLU A 37 -14.52 -19.80 12.10
C GLU A 37 -15.22 -20.59 11.01
N THR A 38 -16.29 -20.07 10.41
CA THR A 38 -16.97 -20.70 9.27
C THR A 38 -16.03 -20.82 8.07
N ARG A 39 -15.39 -19.72 7.66
CA ARG A 39 -14.44 -19.71 6.54
C ARG A 39 -13.25 -20.63 6.75
N TRP A 40 -12.76 -20.70 7.98
CA TRP A 40 -11.68 -21.61 8.33
C TRP A 40 -12.09 -23.07 8.16
N THR A 41 -13.31 -23.42 8.57
CA THR A 41 -13.88 -24.77 8.38
C THR A 41 -14.04 -25.09 6.90
N ASP A 42 -14.57 -24.17 6.10
CA ASP A 42 -14.71 -24.34 4.65
C ASP A 42 -13.35 -24.67 3.99
N ILE A 43 -12.29 -23.94 4.38
CA ILE A 43 -10.92 -24.17 3.87
C ILE A 43 -10.41 -25.57 4.25
N LEU A 44 -10.63 -26.00 5.47
CA LEU A 44 -10.24 -27.34 5.93
C LEU A 44 -10.99 -28.44 5.17
N ASP A 45 -12.27 -28.24 4.92
CA ASP A 45 -13.15 -29.21 4.26
C ASP A 45 -12.77 -29.42 2.79
N HIS A 46 -12.50 -28.34 2.05
CA HIS A 46 -12.11 -28.48 0.64
C HIS A 46 -10.61 -28.69 0.41
N GLY A 47 -9.73 -28.40 1.40
CA GLY A 47 -8.31 -28.67 1.36
C GLY A 47 -7.50 -27.90 0.33
N ARG A 48 -8.06 -26.86 -0.31
CA ARG A 48 -7.39 -26.06 -1.34
C ARG A 48 -6.71 -24.85 -0.69
N TYR A 49 -5.57 -25.07 -0.07
CA TYR A 49 -4.83 -24.03 0.69
C TYR A 49 -4.08 -23.02 -0.19
N ILE A 50 -3.78 -23.36 -1.43
CA ILE A 50 -3.07 -22.50 -2.38
C ILE A 50 -4.00 -22.18 -3.54
N GLY A 51 -4.26 -20.91 -3.80
CA GLY A 51 -5.18 -20.49 -4.86
C GLY A 51 -6.60 -21.03 -4.67
N GLY A 52 -7.07 -21.12 -3.42
CA GLY A 52 -8.42 -21.55 -3.08
C GLY A 52 -9.48 -20.49 -3.46
N PRO A 53 -10.78 -20.85 -3.36
CA PRO A 53 -11.87 -19.96 -3.74
C PRO A 53 -11.88 -18.66 -2.93
N GLU A 54 -11.37 -18.66 -1.70
CA GLU A 54 -11.30 -17.48 -0.83
C GLU A 54 -10.33 -16.42 -1.39
N VAL A 55 -9.27 -16.85 -2.08
CA VAL A 55 -8.34 -15.92 -2.73
C VAL A 55 -9.03 -15.23 -3.89
N THR A 56 -9.70 -15.97 -4.76
CA THR A 56 -10.48 -15.40 -5.88
C THR A 56 -11.57 -14.46 -5.38
N GLU A 57 -12.32 -14.86 -4.36
CA GLU A 57 -13.35 -14.02 -3.74
C GLU A 57 -12.76 -12.71 -3.16
N LEU A 58 -11.58 -12.78 -2.57
CA LEU A 58 -10.88 -11.59 -2.06
C LEU A 58 -10.51 -10.64 -3.21
N GLU A 59 -9.90 -11.18 -4.27
CA GLU A 59 -9.47 -10.40 -5.44
C GLU A 59 -10.67 -9.71 -6.10
N GLU A 60 -11.79 -10.43 -6.32
CA GLU A 60 -13.03 -9.87 -6.85
C GLU A 60 -13.61 -8.75 -5.96
N LYS A 61 -13.62 -8.95 -4.64
CA LYS A 61 -14.09 -7.94 -3.68
C LYS A 61 -13.20 -6.71 -3.64
N LEU A 62 -11.89 -6.89 -3.75
CA LEU A 62 -10.94 -5.77 -3.83
C LEU A 62 -11.18 -4.95 -5.10
N CYS A 63 -11.33 -5.59 -6.26
CA CYS A 63 -11.69 -4.91 -7.50
C CYS A 63 -13.00 -4.11 -7.36
N ALA A 64 -14.04 -4.75 -6.80
CA ALA A 64 -15.33 -4.10 -6.60
C ALA A 64 -15.26 -2.90 -5.63
N PHE A 65 -14.43 -2.99 -4.60
CA PHE A 65 -14.28 -1.92 -3.60
C PHE A 65 -13.44 -0.75 -4.12
N THR A 66 -12.34 -1.04 -4.81
CA THR A 66 -11.39 -0.01 -5.26
C THR A 66 -11.68 0.55 -6.64
N GLY A 67 -12.50 -0.14 -7.45
CA GLY A 67 -12.70 0.18 -8.86
C GLY A 67 -11.52 -0.25 -9.76
N ALA A 68 -10.54 -0.99 -9.22
CA ALA A 68 -9.44 -1.53 -10.00
C ALA A 68 -9.93 -2.56 -11.02
N ALA A 69 -9.26 -2.64 -12.18
CA ALA A 69 -9.59 -3.62 -13.21
C ALA A 69 -9.27 -5.05 -12.76
N ASP A 70 -8.15 -5.21 -12.06
CA ASP A 70 -7.66 -6.50 -11.57
C ASP A 70 -7.05 -6.36 -10.18
N ALA A 71 -7.05 -7.46 -9.41
CA ALA A 71 -6.35 -7.60 -8.14
C ALA A 71 -5.64 -8.95 -8.10
N VAL A 72 -4.45 -8.98 -7.52
CA VAL A 72 -3.67 -10.20 -7.35
C VAL A 72 -3.19 -10.30 -5.91
N ALA A 73 -3.67 -11.33 -5.21
CA ALA A 73 -3.23 -11.61 -3.86
C ALA A 73 -1.82 -12.22 -3.85
N VAL A 74 -0.97 -11.70 -2.96
CA VAL A 74 0.42 -12.13 -2.81
C VAL A 74 0.74 -12.38 -1.34
N GLY A 75 1.89 -12.99 -1.05
CA GLY A 75 2.25 -13.43 0.30
C GLY A 75 2.61 -12.32 1.28
N SER A 76 2.87 -11.09 0.82
CA SER A 76 3.20 -9.94 1.68
C SER A 76 3.11 -8.62 0.93
N GLY A 77 2.99 -7.49 1.67
CA GLY A 77 3.07 -6.15 1.08
C GLY A 77 4.39 -5.90 0.34
N THR A 78 5.51 -6.42 0.83
CA THR A 78 6.79 -6.34 0.10
C THR A 78 6.70 -7.01 -1.27
N GLN A 79 6.10 -8.19 -1.37
CA GLN A 79 5.88 -8.85 -2.65
C GLN A 79 4.93 -8.04 -3.55
N ALA A 80 3.88 -7.44 -2.99
CA ALA A 80 2.97 -6.59 -3.72
C ALA A 80 3.68 -5.39 -4.38
N LEU A 81 4.74 -4.87 -3.77
CA LEU A 81 5.56 -3.80 -4.34
C LEU A 81 6.60 -4.31 -5.35
N VAL A 82 7.20 -5.48 -5.12
CA VAL A 82 8.22 -6.06 -6.01
C VAL A 82 7.62 -6.55 -7.33
N MET A 83 6.49 -7.26 -7.27
CA MET A 83 5.90 -7.93 -8.43
C MET A 83 5.57 -6.99 -9.59
N PRO A 84 4.94 -5.82 -9.38
CA PRO A 84 4.71 -4.86 -10.48
C PRO A 84 6.01 -4.41 -11.15
N MET A 85 7.05 -4.13 -10.38
CA MET A 85 8.34 -3.70 -10.95
C MET A 85 8.99 -4.79 -11.81
N ILE A 86 8.95 -6.05 -11.36
CA ILE A 86 9.42 -7.18 -12.15
C ILE A 86 8.56 -7.34 -13.41
N GLY A 87 7.24 -7.27 -13.28
CA GLY A 87 6.30 -7.36 -14.40
C GLY A 87 6.50 -6.26 -15.46
N LEU A 88 6.89 -5.06 -15.03
CA LEU A 88 7.24 -3.93 -15.88
C LEU A 88 8.68 -4.01 -16.42
N GLY A 89 9.44 -5.04 -16.05
CA GLY A 89 10.82 -5.26 -16.52
C GLY A 89 11.84 -4.29 -15.93
N TYR A 90 11.60 -3.76 -14.72
CA TYR A 90 12.56 -2.88 -14.06
C TYR A 90 13.75 -3.67 -13.51
N GLY A 91 14.92 -3.06 -13.52
CA GLY A 91 16.16 -3.69 -13.09
C GLY A 91 17.35 -2.76 -13.13
N TYR A 92 18.51 -3.33 -13.36
CA TYR A 92 19.77 -2.60 -13.38
C TYR A 92 19.75 -1.39 -14.34
N GLY A 93 20.15 -0.24 -13.82
CA GLY A 93 20.14 1.02 -14.56
C GLY A 93 18.81 1.76 -14.56
N ASP A 94 17.76 1.22 -13.91
CA ASP A 94 16.49 1.90 -13.72
C ASP A 94 16.43 2.57 -12.35
N ALA A 95 15.86 3.76 -12.29
CA ALA A 95 15.62 4.52 -11.06
C ALA A 95 14.13 4.51 -10.68
N VAL A 96 13.86 4.22 -9.41
CA VAL A 96 12.55 4.36 -8.80
C VAL A 96 12.66 5.37 -7.66
N PHE A 97 11.83 6.42 -7.71
CA PHE A 97 11.83 7.48 -6.71
C PHE A 97 10.97 7.07 -5.51
N VAL A 98 11.56 7.06 -4.31
CA VAL A 98 10.92 6.63 -3.06
C VAL A 98 11.11 7.69 -1.96
N PRO A 99 10.17 7.88 -1.03
CA PRO A 99 10.38 8.80 0.09
C PRO A 99 11.53 8.32 0.98
N GLY A 100 12.31 9.28 1.49
CA GLY A 100 13.41 8.99 2.43
C GLY A 100 12.92 8.62 3.83
N PHE A 101 11.65 8.89 4.14
CA PHE A 101 11.00 8.57 5.40
C PHE A 101 9.80 7.64 5.14
N THR A 102 10.02 6.35 5.35
CA THR A 102 9.02 5.29 5.13
C THR A 102 9.45 4.01 5.87
N TYR A 103 8.56 3.03 5.91
CA TYR A 103 8.95 1.66 6.25
C TYR A 103 9.88 1.11 5.16
N ASN A 104 10.95 0.43 5.57
CA ASN A 104 12.01 0.00 4.65
C ASN A 104 11.57 -0.95 3.53
N ALA A 105 10.38 -1.54 3.61
CA ALA A 105 9.85 -2.41 2.56
C ALA A 105 9.76 -1.70 1.19
N SER A 106 9.37 -0.42 1.16
CA SER A 106 9.28 0.37 -0.07
C SER A 106 10.66 0.46 -0.78
N VAL A 107 11.72 0.74 -0.01
CA VAL A 107 13.09 0.81 -0.54
C VAL A 107 13.62 -0.57 -0.92
N ASN A 108 13.40 -1.56 -0.04
CA ASN A 108 13.85 -2.93 -0.27
C ASN A 108 13.18 -3.55 -1.51
N ALA A 109 11.93 -3.22 -1.77
CA ALA A 109 11.23 -3.69 -2.97
C ALA A 109 11.93 -3.24 -4.25
N VAL A 110 12.40 -1.99 -4.31
CA VAL A 110 13.16 -1.48 -5.45
C VAL A 110 14.49 -2.23 -5.62
N LEU A 111 15.20 -2.48 -4.50
CA LEU A 111 16.46 -3.23 -4.53
C LEU A 111 16.24 -4.70 -4.95
N LEU A 112 15.18 -5.33 -4.46
CA LEU A 112 14.82 -6.71 -4.81
C LEU A 112 14.42 -6.85 -6.28
N ALA A 113 13.81 -5.82 -6.88
CA ALA A 113 13.58 -5.77 -8.32
C ALA A 113 14.86 -5.52 -9.14
N GLY A 114 16.01 -5.27 -8.50
CA GLY A 114 17.28 -4.97 -9.14
C GLY A 114 17.42 -3.53 -9.62
N ALA A 115 16.46 -2.66 -9.31
CA ALA A 115 16.49 -1.25 -9.65
C ALA A 115 17.21 -0.41 -8.58
N THR A 116 17.41 0.86 -8.85
CA THR A 116 18.08 1.81 -7.95
C THR A 116 17.08 2.72 -7.28
N PRO A 117 16.93 2.71 -5.93
CA PRO A 117 16.10 3.66 -5.24
C PRO A 117 16.76 5.05 -5.27
N VAL A 118 15.99 6.06 -5.63
CA VAL A 118 16.38 7.47 -5.54
C VAL A 118 15.52 8.14 -4.47
N PHE A 119 16.15 8.57 -3.41
CA PHE A 119 15.43 9.14 -2.28
C PHE A 119 14.89 10.55 -2.59
N VAL A 120 13.64 10.75 -2.25
CA VAL A 120 12.90 12.01 -2.30
C VAL A 120 12.62 12.45 -0.88
N ASP A 121 12.75 13.74 -0.61
CA ASP A 121 12.43 14.29 0.69
C ASP A 121 10.91 14.29 0.95
N ILE A 122 10.52 14.47 2.19
CA ILE A 122 9.13 14.52 2.63
C ILE A 122 8.72 15.95 2.96
N ASP A 123 7.42 16.21 2.88
CA ASP A 123 6.81 17.39 3.47
C ASP A 123 6.72 17.21 5.00
N PRO A 124 7.30 18.09 5.81
CA PRO A 124 7.32 17.95 7.26
C PRO A 124 5.93 18.07 7.92
N ALA A 125 4.93 18.58 7.21
CA ALA A 125 3.56 18.69 7.73
C ALA A 125 2.77 17.39 7.55
N THR A 126 3.03 16.63 6.48
CA THR A 126 2.28 15.42 6.13
C THR A 126 3.10 14.15 6.30
N PHE A 127 4.42 14.23 6.34
CA PHE A 127 5.39 13.14 6.26
C PHE A 127 5.34 12.34 4.94
N ASN A 128 4.52 12.75 3.98
CA ASN A 128 4.43 12.16 2.66
C ASN A 128 5.45 12.78 1.69
N MET A 129 5.66 12.12 0.54
CA MET A 129 6.61 12.55 -0.47
C MET A 129 6.36 14.00 -0.92
N CYS A 130 7.43 14.82 -0.92
CA CYS A 130 7.38 16.19 -1.40
C CYS A 130 7.43 16.23 -2.94
N PRO A 131 6.38 16.72 -3.63
CA PRO A 131 6.34 16.76 -5.11
C PRO A 131 7.42 17.64 -5.73
N GLU A 132 7.81 18.73 -5.06
CA GLU A 132 8.88 19.64 -5.52
C GLU A 132 10.24 18.94 -5.49
N ASP A 133 10.51 18.19 -4.42
CA ASP A 133 11.75 17.44 -4.34
C ASP A 133 11.77 16.27 -5.32
N LEU A 134 10.61 15.62 -5.55
CA LEU A 134 10.46 14.61 -6.58
C LEU A 134 10.90 15.17 -7.94
N GLU A 135 10.33 16.30 -8.36
CA GLU A 135 10.69 16.90 -9.64
C GLU A 135 12.18 17.26 -9.71
N ARG A 136 12.72 17.78 -8.61
CA ARG A 136 14.17 18.10 -8.50
C ARG A 136 15.04 16.86 -8.71
N ARG A 137 14.67 15.72 -8.07
CA ARG A 137 15.40 14.44 -8.17
C ARG A 137 15.30 13.85 -9.56
N VAL A 138 14.14 13.91 -10.20
CA VAL A 138 13.96 13.45 -11.58
C VAL A 138 14.87 14.22 -12.53
N LYS A 139 14.90 15.55 -12.43
CA LYS A 139 15.81 16.40 -13.21
C LYS A 139 17.29 16.07 -12.97
N GLN A 140 17.65 15.77 -11.72
CA GLN A 140 19.02 15.38 -11.37
C GLN A 140 19.41 14.06 -12.04
N VAL A 141 18.57 13.03 -11.97
CA VAL A 141 18.79 11.72 -12.61
C VAL A 141 18.91 11.89 -14.13
N ALA A 142 18.01 12.65 -14.75
CA ALA A 142 18.04 12.92 -16.18
C ALA A 142 19.34 13.64 -16.63
N LYS A 143 19.87 14.53 -15.81
CA LYS A 143 21.13 15.25 -16.08
C LYS A 143 22.36 14.34 -15.96
N GLN A 144 22.37 13.43 -14.99
CA GLN A 144 23.50 12.52 -14.76
C GLN A 144 23.60 11.42 -15.81
N ARG A 145 22.51 11.05 -16.46
CA ARG A 145 22.43 10.04 -17.54
C ARG A 145 22.98 8.66 -17.19
N ASN A 146 23.15 8.35 -15.91
CA ASN A 146 23.61 7.05 -15.42
C ASN A 146 22.49 6.10 -15.05
N LEU A 147 21.27 6.63 -14.93
CA LEU A 147 20.04 5.87 -14.61
C LEU A 147 18.90 6.33 -15.52
N ARG A 148 17.93 5.46 -15.73
CA ARG A 148 16.67 5.75 -16.43
C ARG A 148 15.58 5.93 -15.40
N ALA A 149 14.98 7.11 -15.31
CA ALA A 149 13.83 7.36 -14.47
C ALA A 149 12.64 6.51 -14.96
N LYS A 150 12.08 5.65 -14.12
CA LYS A 150 11.03 4.69 -14.49
C LYS A 150 9.75 4.85 -13.72
N ALA A 151 9.85 4.99 -12.41
CA ALA A 151 8.67 5.04 -11.56
C ALA A 151 8.88 5.94 -10.34
N VAL A 152 7.78 6.40 -9.79
CA VAL A 152 7.70 6.98 -8.44
C VAL A 152 6.85 6.05 -7.58
N MET A 153 7.29 5.83 -6.34
CA MET A 153 6.60 5.02 -5.34
C MET A 153 6.25 5.91 -4.14
N PRO A 154 5.14 6.67 -4.21
CA PRO A 154 4.63 7.37 -3.04
C PRO A 154 4.15 6.37 -1.99
N VAL A 155 4.21 6.77 -0.73
CA VAL A 155 3.75 5.96 0.41
C VAL A 155 2.71 6.76 1.17
N ASP A 156 1.57 6.15 1.44
CA ASP A 156 0.48 6.76 2.23
C ASP A 156 0.74 6.55 3.71
N LEU A 157 1.76 7.25 4.22
CA LEU A 157 2.28 7.01 5.55
C LEU A 157 1.26 7.38 6.63
N TYR A 158 1.12 6.52 7.62
CA TYR A 158 0.15 6.65 8.73
C TYR A 158 -1.32 6.74 8.30
N GLY A 159 -1.64 6.32 7.08
CA GLY A 159 -3.00 6.30 6.55
C GLY A 159 -3.43 7.61 5.88
N LEU A 160 -2.52 8.59 5.77
CA LEU A 160 -2.77 9.81 5.00
C LEU A 160 -2.34 9.58 3.54
N PRO A 161 -3.26 9.63 2.56
CA PRO A 161 -2.89 9.53 1.15
C PRO A 161 -1.87 10.60 0.75
N ALA A 162 -0.89 10.22 -0.07
CA ALA A 162 0.06 11.16 -0.65
C ALA A 162 -0.65 12.14 -1.60
N ASP A 163 -0.01 13.24 -1.93
CA ASP A 163 -0.56 14.23 -2.90
C ASP A 163 -0.45 13.68 -4.33
N TYR A 164 -1.37 12.73 -4.64
CA TYR A 164 -1.38 12.05 -5.94
C TYR A 164 -1.62 12.98 -7.11
N ASP A 165 -2.33 14.09 -6.93
CA ASP A 165 -2.56 15.07 -7.99
C ASP A 165 -1.23 15.70 -8.41
N ARG A 166 -0.47 16.23 -7.45
CA ARG A 166 0.82 16.89 -7.74
C ARG A 166 1.93 15.90 -8.09
N ILE A 167 1.93 14.71 -7.49
CA ILE A 167 2.85 13.63 -7.87
C ILE A 167 2.52 13.15 -9.28
N GLY A 168 1.24 13.03 -9.63
CA GLY A 168 0.74 12.69 -10.95
C GLY A 168 1.20 13.67 -12.03
N ASP A 169 1.10 14.98 -11.76
CA ASP A 169 1.60 16.02 -12.67
C ASP A 169 3.10 15.83 -12.99
N VAL A 170 3.89 15.50 -11.98
CA VAL A 170 5.32 15.22 -12.18
C VAL A 170 5.52 13.91 -12.95
N ALA A 171 4.77 12.86 -12.58
CA ALA A 171 4.87 11.56 -13.24
C ALA A 171 4.53 11.66 -14.73
N ASP A 172 3.44 12.31 -15.08
CA ASP A 172 3.00 12.52 -16.45
C ASP A 172 4.03 13.33 -17.26
N LYS A 173 4.53 14.41 -16.67
CA LYS A 173 5.54 15.28 -17.31
C LYS A 173 6.83 14.55 -17.67
N TYR A 174 7.22 13.56 -16.88
CA TYR A 174 8.49 12.85 -17.07
C TYR A 174 8.32 11.38 -17.52
N GLY A 175 7.10 10.95 -17.77
CA GLY A 175 6.78 9.59 -18.23
C GLY A 175 7.08 8.52 -17.17
N LEU A 176 6.83 8.80 -15.89
CA LEU A 176 7.02 7.87 -14.79
C LEU A 176 5.74 7.06 -14.55
N GLN A 177 5.90 5.79 -14.20
CA GLN A 177 4.80 4.99 -13.64
C GLN A 177 4.64 5.31 -12.15
N ILE A 178 3.40 5.35 -11.65
CA ILE A 178 3.12 5.44 -10.22
C ILE A 178 2.88 4.04 -9.68
N ILE A 179 3.61 3.67 -8.63
CA ILE A 179 3.41 2.44 -7.85
C ILE A 179 3.09 2.89 -6.43
N SER A 180 1.82 2.88 -6.07
CA SER A 180 1.38 3.33 -4.74
C SER A 180 1.67 2.29 -3.67
N ASP A 181 2.37 2.68 -2.60
CA ASP A 181 2.47 1.91 -1.37
C ASP A 181 1.36 2.34 -0.41
N ALA A 182 0.19 1.72 -0.58
CA ALA A 182 -1.01 1.98 0.20
C ALA A 182 -1.17 1.02 1.40
N ALA A 183 -0.07 0.46 1.92
CA ALA A 183 -0.10 -0.52 3.00
C ALA A 183 -0.80 -0.02 4.27
N GLN A 184 -0.87 1.30 4.48
CA GLN A 184 -1.45 1.92 5.68
C GLN A 184 -2.73 2.70 5.40
N SER A 185 -3.19 2.81 4.14
CA SER A 185 -4.30 3.70 3.73
C SER A 185 -5.47 2.97 3.09
N PHE A 186 -5.60 1.65 3.29
CA PHE A 186 -6.68 0.89 2.65
C PHE A 186 -8.06 1.46 3.02
N GLY A 187 -8.79 1.92 2.01
CA GLY A 187 -10.12 2.54 2.15
C GLY A 187 -10.09 4.04 2.47
N GLY A 188 -8.93 4.69 2.43
CA GLY A 188 -8.74 6.13 2.60
C GLY A 188 -8.96 6.90 1.32
#